data_ea84e762051f6af30ab3efd7fdfce92c
#
_entry.id   ea84e762051f6af30ab3efd7fdfce92c
#
_cell.length_a   1.000
_cell.length_b   1.000
_cell.length_c   1.000
_cell.angle_alpha   90.00
_cell.angle_beta   90.00
_cell.angle_gamma   90.00
#
_symmetry.space_group_name_H-M   'P 1'
#
loop_
_entity.id
_entity.type
_entity.pdbx_description
1 polymer ?
#
loop_
_entity_poly.entity_id
_entity_poly.type
_entity_poly.pdbx_seq_one_letter_code
_entity_poly.pdbx_strand_id
1 'polypeptide(L)'
;MAGIVADALLNGLLPDYELVGVYSRTASKAVQMADKMKAHGKPCAVCESLEQLLALKPDYLVEAASPAAMRELALPALENGTSVVTLSIGALADAAFCQQVKDVARAHGTRVYLASGATGGFDVLRTASLMGDTTACFFNEKGPDALRGTAVYEEELQHEQRTVFAGTATEAIRQFPTKVNVTVAASLASVGPDRMQVTIQSTPGFTGDTQRVEIRNRQVHAVVDVYSATSEIAGWSVVNVLQNITSPLVF
;
A
#
# COMPACT_ATOMS: atom_id res chain seq x y z
N MET A 1 -8.46 -6.36 3.44
CA MET A 1 -8.09 -4.95 3.65
C MET A 1 -9.32 -4.04 3.61
N ALA A 2 -10.06 -3.97 2.50
CA ALA A 2 -11.27 -3.13 2.41
C ALA A 2 -12.30 -3.38 3.53
N GLY A 3 -12.43 -4.63 4.01
CA GLY A 3 -13.30 -4.96 5.14
C GLY A 3 -12.94 -4.22 6.44
N ILE A 4 -11.65 -4.04 6.71
CA ILE A 4 -11.17 -3.29 7.89
C ILE A 4 -11.61 -1.82 7.82
N VAL A 5 -11.54 -1.22 6.62
CA VAL A 5 -11.99 0.17 6.43
C VAL A 5 -13.51 0.29 6.63
N ALA A 6 -14.27 -0.68 6.10
CA ALA A 6 -15.73 -0.72 6.33
C ALA A 6 -16.06 -0.90 7.81
N ASP A 7 -15.35 -1.77 8.53
CA ASP A 7 -15.51 -1.94 9.97
C ASP A 7 -15.16 -0.66 10.75
N ALA A 8 -14.12 0.06 10.35
CA ALA A 8 -13.76 1.34 10.93
C ALA A 8 -14.87 2.40 10.76
N LEU A 9 -15.51 2.44 9.58
CA LEU A 9 -16.69 3.30 9.34
C LEU A 9 -17.89 2.92 10.23
N LEU A 10 -18.15 1.61 10.37
CA LEU A 10 -19.25 1.12 11.20
C LEU A 10 -19.02 1.39 12.69
N ASN A 11 -17.78 1.29 13.14
CA ASN A 11 -17.38 1.51 14.52
C ASN A 11 -17.15 2.99 14.88
N GLY A 12 -17.41 3.93 13.94
CA GLY A 12 -17.30 5.36 14.19
C GLY A 12 -15.87 5.90 14.26
N LEU A 13 -14.88 5.13 13.80
CA LEU A 13 -13.48 5.59 13.74
C LEU A 13 -13.21 6.56 12.58
N LEU A 14 -14.14 6.66 11.64
CA LEU A 14 -14.07 7.54 10.48
C LEU A 14 -15.38 8.37 10.40
N PRO A 15 -15.62 9.27 11.38
CA PRO A 15 -16.91 9.98 11.50
C PRO A 15 -17.17 10.95 10.36
N ASP A 16 -16.11 11.43 9.70
CA ASP A 16 -16.20 12.42 8.61
C ASP A 16 -16.40 11.76 7.23
N TYR A 17 -16.55 10.43 7.19
CA TYR A 17 -16.66 9.66 5.94
C TYR A 17 -17.95 8.85 5.88
N GLU A 18 -18.45 8.75 4.65
CA GLU A 18 -19.54 7.86 4.26
C GLU A 18 -19.12 6.97 3.09
N LEU A 19 -19.44 5.68 3.14
CA LEU A 19 -19.23 4.77 2.04
C LEU A 19 -20.39 4.87 1.05
N VAL A 20 -20.17 5.55 -0.08
CA VAL A 20 -21.20 5.79 -1.10
C VAL A 20 -21.33 4.64 -2.10
N GLY A 21 -20.25 3.89 -2.33
CA GLY A 21 -20.27 2.78 -3.28
C GLY A 21 -19.12 1.81 -3.10
N VAL A 22 -19.32 0.59 -3.59
CA VAL A 22 -18.33 -0.48 -3.62
C VAL A 22 -18.27 -1.11 -5.01
N TYR A 23 -17.05 -1.41 -5.45
CA TYR A 23 -16.75 -2.11 -6.69
C TYR A 23 -15.73 -3.22 -6.45
N SER A 24 -15.93 -4.37 -7.07
CA SER A 24 -14.97 -5.46 -7.06
C SER A 24 -15.12 -6.29 -8.33
N ARG A 25 -13.99 -6.74 -8.91
CA ARG A 25 -14.01 -7.73 -10.02
C ARG A 25 -14.72 -9.03 -9.63
N THR A 26 -14.75 -9.36 -8.35
CA THR A 26 -15.58 -10.45 -7.81
C THR A 26 -16.87 -9.86 -7.25
N ALA A 27 -17.93 -9.84 -8.05
CA ALA A 27 -19.20 -9.18 -7.72
C ALA A 27 -19.75 -9.57 -6.33
N SER A 28 -19.64 -10.84 -5.94
CA SER A 28 -20.10 -11.30 -4.63
C SER A 28 -19.43 -10.59 -3.45
N LYS A 29 -18.17 -10.16 -3.58
CA LYS A 29 -17.46 -9.40 -2.53
C LYS A 29 -18.03 -7.99 -2.38
N ALA A 30 -18.40 -7.34 -3.48
CA ALA A 30 -19.05 -6.03 -3.45
C ALA A 30 -20.44 -6.13 -2.80
N VAL A 31 -21.22 -7.14 -3.18
CA VAL A 31 -22.55 -7.41 -2.59
C VAL A 31 -22.41 -7.64 -1.07
N GLN A 32 -21.52 -8.54 -0.64
CA GLN A 32 -21.31 -8.82 0.78
C GLN A 32 -20.94 -7.57 1.57
N MET A 33 -20.11 -6.69 1.01
CA MET A 33 -19.75 -5.43 1.65
C MET A 33 -20.97 -4.51 1.77
N ALA A 34 -21.73 -4.34 0.70
CA ALA A 34 -22.94 -3.51 0.70
C ALA A 34 -24.01 -4.04 1.65
N ASP A 35 -24.23 -5.35 1.71
CA ASP A 35 -25.15 -6.00 2.64
C ASP A 35 -24.73 -5.76 4.09
N LYS A 36 -23.43 -5.88 4.39
CA LYS A 36 -22.88 -5.56 5.70
C LYS A 36 -23.16 -4.12 6.10
N MET A 37 -22.89 -3.16 5.23
CA MET A 37 -23.15 -1.74 5.48
C MET A 37 -24.64 -1.48 5.67
N LYS A 38 -25.50 -2.05 4.82
CA LYS A 38 -26.97 -1.94 4.91
C LYS A 38 -27.52 -2.49 6.22
N ALA A 39 -27.01 -3.62 6.69
CA ALA A 39 -27.43 -4.24 7.97
C ALA A 39 -27.16 -3.32 9.17
N HIS A 40 -26.24 -2.36 9.05
CA HIS A 40 -25.92 -1.37 10.08
C HIS A 40 -26.52 0.02 9.79
N GLY A 41 -27.49 0.09 8.88
CA GLY A 41 -28.18 1.34 8.55
C GLY A 41 -27.37 2.34 7.71
N LYS A 42 -26.25 1.91 7.11
CA LYS A 42 -25.38 2.70 6.24
C LYS A 42 -25.33 2.11 4.81
N PRO A 43 -26.43 2.13 4.05
CA PRO A 43 -26.46 1.51 2.72
C PRO A 43 -25.52 2.23 1.75
N CYS A 44 -24.86 1.45 0.88
CA CYS A 44 -24.05 1.98 -0.20
C CYS A 44 -24.37 1.27 -1.53
N ALA A 45 -24.02 1.89 -2.65
CA ALA A 45 -24.27 1.32 -3.96
C ALA A 45 -23.32 0.15 -4.26
N VAL A 46 -23.83 -0.92 -4.90
CA VAL A 46 -23.00 -1.93 -5.54
C VAL A 46 -22.79 -1.50 -6.98
N CYS A 47 -21.55 -1.24 -7.36
CA CYS A 47 -21.19 -0.82 -8.72
C CYS A 47 -20.62 -1.99 -9.51
N GLU A 48 -21.03 -2.14 -10.76
CA GLU A 48 -20.58 -3.20 -11.67
C GLU A 48 -19.31 -2.80 -12.43
N SER A 49 -19.00 -1.50 -12.46
CA SER A 49 -17.83 -0.95 -13.13
C SER A 49 -17.22 0.24 -12.38
N LEU A 50 -16.00 0.60 -12.76
CA LEU A 50 -15.33 1.80 -12.26
C LEU A 50 -16.12 3.07 -12.64
N GLU A 51 -16.66 3.12 -13.86
CA GLU A 51 -17.43 4.26 -14.34
C GLU A 51 -18.67 4.50 -13.48
N GLN A 52 -19.40 3.43 -13.10
CA GLN A 52 -20.54 3.54 -12.18
C GLN A 52 -20.12 4.06 -10.82
N LEU A 53 -18.98 3.58 -10.28
CA LEU A 53 -18.46 4.06 -9.02
C LEU A 53 -18.08 5.55 -9.09
N LEU A 54 -17.40 5.97 -10.14
CA LEU A 54 -16.99 7.37 -10.34
C LEU A 54 -18.17 8.30 -10.64
N ALA A 55 -19.27 7.78 -11.20
CA ALA A 55 -20.51 8.52 -11.42
C ALA A 55 -21.17 8.97 -10.10
N LEU A 56 -20.86 8.30 -8.97
CA LEU A 56 -21.29 8.71 -7.62
C LEU A 56 -20.53 9.95 -7.12
N LYS A 57 -19.50 10.42 -7.83
CA LYS A 57 -18.66 11.56 -7.46
C LYS A 57 -18.04 11.45 -6.06
N PRO A 58 -17.40 10.33 -5.70
CA PRO A 58 -16.78 10.21 -4.40
C PRO A 58 -15.58 11.17 -4.28
N ASP A 59 -15.36 11.76 -3.11
CA ASP A 59 -14.17 12.57 -2.82
C ASP A 59 -12.90 11.71 -2.78
N TYR A 60 -13.04 10.47 -2.30
CA TYR A 60 -11.94 9.53 -2.15
C TYR A 60 -12.30 8.14 -2.68
N LEU A 61 -11.36 7.52 -3.38
CA LEU A 61 -11.41 6.13 -3.79
C LEU A 61 -10.34 5.35 -3.02
N VAL A 62 -10.76 4.39 -2.17
CA VAL A 62 -9.85 3.48 -1.47
C VAL A 62 -9.55 2.28 -2.34
N GLU A 63 -8.30 2.16 -2.78
CA GLU A 63 -7.81 1.04 -3.58
C GLU A 63 -7.04 0.04 -2.67
N ALA A 64 -7.56 -1.18 -2.55
CA ALA A 64 -6.99 -2.26 -1.75
C ALA A 64 -7.05 -3.60 -2.49
N ALA A 65 -6.82 -3.60 -3.79
CA ALA A 65 -6.97 -4.77 -4.66
C ALA A 65 -5.62 -5.28 -5.20
N SER A 66 -4.97 -4.55 -6.11
CA SER A 66 -3.71 -4.96 -6.72
C SER A 66 -3.02 -3.83 -7.49
N PRO A 67 -1.69 -3.91 -7.74
CA PRO A 67 -1.00 -2.95 -8.62
C PRO A 67 -1.62 -2.84 -10.02
N ALA A 68 -2.17 -3.92 -10.58
CA ALA A 68 -2.88 -3.89 -11.85
C ALA A 68 -4.17 -3.05 -11.75
N ALA A 69 -4.97 -3.25 -10.69
CA ALA A 69 -6.15 -2.43 -10.44
C ALA A 69 -5.79 -0.95 -10.26
N MET A 70 -4.73 -0.64 -9.50
CA MET A 70 -4.25 0.74 -9.32
C MET A 70 -3.89 1.39 -10.67
N ARG A 71 -3.29 0.66 -11.61
CA ARG A 71 -2.98 1.18 -12.96
C ARG A 71 -4.24 1.50 -13.77
N GLU A 72 -5.28 0.69 -13.61
CA GLU A 72 -6.55 0.87 -14.33
C GLU A 72 -7.37 2.04 -13.77
N LEU A 73 -7.40 2.20 -12.45
CA LEU A 73 -8.33 3.15 -11.79
C LEU A 73 -7.73 4.52 -11.48
N ALA A 74 -6.39 4.65 -11.33
CA ALA A 74 -5.82 5.87 -10.77
C ALA A 74 -6.10 7.10 -11.64
N LEU A 75 -5.79 7.04 -12.93
CA LEU A 75 -5.97 8.19 -13.82
C LEU A 75 -7.45 8.57 -13.98
N PRO A 76 -8.38 7.63 -14.29
CA PRO A 76 -9.81 7.96 -14.36
C PRO A 76 -10.36 8.56 -13.07
N ALA A 77 -9.93 8.06 -11.90
CA ALA A 77 -10.37 8.62 -10.61
C ALA A 77 -9.89 10.06 -10.43
N LEU A 78 -8.60 10.31 -10.67
CA LEU A 78 -8.01 11.64 -10.51
C LEU A 78 -8.63 12.65 -11.48
N GLU A 79 -8.87 12.28 -12.74
CA GLU A 79 -9.54 13.09 -13.76
C GLU A 79 -11.01 13.38 -13.39
N ASN A 80 -11.66 12.46 -12.68
CA ASN A 80 -13.01 12.64 -12.16
C ASN A 80 -13.12 13.62 -10.98
N GLY A 81 -11.98 14.09 -10.44
CA GLY A 81 -11.91 14.90 -9.22
C GLY A 81 -11.86 14.07 -7.93
N THR A 82 -11.67 12.76 -8.03
CA THR A 82 -11.61 11.81 -6.92
C THR A 82 -10.16 11.56 -6.52
N SER A 83 -9.79 11.84 -5.27
CA SER A 83 -8.48 11.48 -4.72
C SER A 83 -8.39 9.97 -4.44
N VAL A 84 -7.19 9.39 -4.52
CA VAL A 84 -6.98 7.95 -4.34
C VAL A 84 -6.22 7.68 -3.06
N VAL A 85 -6.69 6.76 -2.22
CA VAL A 85 -5.96 6.18 -1.10
C VAL A 85 -5.61 4.74 -1.47
N THR A 86 -4.32 4.40 -1.59
CA THR A 86 -3.91 3.11 -2.13
C THR A 86 -2.97 2.30 -1.23
N LEU A 87 -3.16 0.98 -1.22
CA LEU A 87 -2.24 -0.03 -0.71
C LEU A 87 -1.37 -0.64 -1.83
N SER A 88 -1.76 -0.48 -3.09
CA SER A 88 -1.09 -1.11 -4.23
C SER A 88 0.02 -0.23 -4.82
N ILE A 89 0.90 0.23 -3.94
CA ILE A 89 1.96 1.20 -4.23
C ILE A 89 2.96 0.66 -5.26
N GLY A 90 3.08 -0.66 -5.38
CA GLY A 90 3.92 -1.31 -6.39
C GLY A 90 3.67 -0.85 -7.83
N ALA A 91 2.46 -0.37 -8.14
CA ALA A 91 2.15 0.23 -9.44
C ALA A 91 3.02 1.46 -9.75
N LEU A 92 3.38 2.23 -8.72
CA LEU A 92 4.16 3.46 -8.83
C LEU A 92 5.69 3.24 -8.92
N ALA A 93 6.15 1.99 -8.90
CA ALA A 93 7.55 1.67 -9.19
C ALA A 93 7.92 1.95 -10.66
N ASP A 94 6.94 1.95 -11.56
CA ASP A 94 7.10 2.41 -12.93
C ASP A 94 7.17 3.95 -12.94
N ALA A 95 8.35 4.48 -13.26
CA ALA A 95 8.62 5.91 -13.21
C ALA A 95 7.71 6.73 -14.15
N ALA A 96 7.41 6.20 -15.35
CA ALA A 96 6.54 6.86 -16.32
C ALA A 96 5.10 6.94 -15.79
N PHE A 97 4.55 5.84 -15.29
CA PHE A 97 3.23 5.82 -14.68
C PHE A 97 3.17 6.70 -13.42
N CYS A 98 4.19 6.62 -12.56
CA CYS A 98 4.28 7.47 -11.36
C CYS A 98 4.28 8.97 -11.72
N GLN A 99 5.00 9.37 -12.78
CA GLN A 99 5.01 10.75 -13.24
C GLN A 99 3.65 11.16 -13.80
N GLN A 100 3.03 10.31 -14.63
CA GLN A 100 1.70 10.55 -15.19
C GLN A 100 0.64 10.74 -14.08
N VAL A 101 0.66 9.90 -13.05
CA VAL A 101 -0.23 10.03 -11.89
C VAL A 101 -0.03 11.38 -11.18
N LYS A 102 1.21 11.82 -10.99
CA LYS A 102 1.52 13.11 -10.38
C LYS A 102 1.01 14.30 -11.20
N ASP A 103 1.17 14.22 -12.51
CA ASP A 103 0.78 15.30 -13.42
C ASP A 103 -0.75 15.42 -13.51
N VAL A 104 -1.45 14.30 -13.63
CA VAL A 104 -2.93 14.27 -13.64
C VAL A 104 -3.47 14.75 -12.29
N ALA A 105 -2.94 14.25 -11.17
CA ALA A 105 -3.37 14.70 -9.84
C ALA A 105 -3.21 16.21 -9.67
N ARG A 106 -2.08 16.78 -10.12
CA ARG A 106 -1.83 18.22 -10.05
C ARG A 106 -2.78 19.02 -10.95
N ALA A 107 -3.05 18.53 -12.16
CA ALA A 107 -3.94 19.19 -13.11
C ALA A 107 -5.39 19.25 -12.62
N HIS A 108 -5.84 18.25 -11.88
CA HIS A 108 -7.22 18.15 -11.38
C HIS A 108 -7.39 18.52 -9.89
N GLY A 109 -6.33 19.01 -9.21
CA GLY A 109 -6.39 19.38 -7.80
C GLY A 109 -6.60 18.18 -6.85
N THR A 110 -6.40 16.95 -7.34
CA THR A 110 -6.56 15.69 -6.60
C THR A 110 -5.23 15.21 -6.01
N ARG A 111 -5.28 14.14 -5.21
CA ARG A 111 -4.09 13.56 -4.57
C ARG A 111 -4.12 12.04 -4.60
N VAL A 112 -2.92 11.43 -4.54
CA VAL A 112 -2.76 10.02 -4.23
C VAL A 112 -2.09 9.88 -2.87
N TYR A 113 -2.80 9.29 -1.93
CA TYR A 113 -2.33 9.02 -0.58
C TYR A 113 -1.81 7.58 -0.52
N LEU A 114 -0.55 7.44 -0.15
CA LEU A 114 0.09 6.13 -0.02
C LEU A 114 -0.06 5.63 1.41
N ALA A 115 -0.84 4.59 1.61
CA ALA A 115 -0.95 3.95 2.91
C ALA A 115 0.36 3.21 3.23
N SER A 116 0.86 3.29 4.46
CA SER A 116 2.17 2.73 4.82
C SER A 116 2.23 1.20 4.70
N GLY A 117 1.08 0.53 4.73
CA GLY A 117 1.06 -0.92 4.73
C GLY A 117 1.61 -1.48 6.04
N ALA A 118 2.50 -2.45 5.93
CA ALA A 118 3.11 -3.12 7.09
C ALA A 118 4.43 -2.45 7.53
N THR A 119 4.63 -1.17 7.26
CA THR A 119 5.79 -0.40 7.73
C THR A 119 5.35 1.01 8.15
N GLY A 120 6.29 1.93 8.33
CA GLY A 120 6.01 3.31 8.74
C GLY A 120 7.24 4.19 8.64
N GLY A 121 7.23 5.33 9.37
CA GLY A 121 8.36 6.26 9.46
C GLY A 121 8.67 6.97 8.15
N PHE A 122 7.72 7.10 7.24
CA PHE A 122 7.92 7.76 5.94
C PHE A 122 8.28 9.23 6.06
N ASP A 123 7.84 9.90 7.11
CA ASP A 123 8.24 11.25 7.50
C ASP A 123 9.75 11.31 7.80
N VAL A 124 10.26 10.38 8.60
CA VAL A 124 11.70 10.26 8.92
C VAL A 124 12.51 9.94 7.67
N LEU A 125 12.06 8.96 6.85
CA LEU A 125 12.72 8.58 5.60
C LEU A 125 12.82 9.77 4.63
N ARG A 126 11.73 10.51 4.46
CA ARG A 126 11.70 11.70 3.60
C ARG A 126 12.59 12.80 4.13
N THR A 127 12.52 13.09 5.43
CA THR A 127 13.35 14.13 6.07
C THR A 127 14.84 13.82 5.92
N ALA A 128 15.25 12.59 6.20
CA ALA A 128 16.64 12.17 6.03
C ALA A 128 17.10 12.28 4.57
N SER A 129 16.24 11.94 3.61
CA SER A 129 16.54 12.04 2.17
C SER A 129 16.70 13.49 1.70
N LEU A 130 15.94 14.43 2.24
CA LEU A 130 16.05 15.85 1.94
C LEU A 130 17.39 16.45 2.41
N MET A 131 18.05 15.84 3.40
CA MET A 131 19.36 16.26 3.89
C MET A 131 20.52 15.92 2.93
N GLY A 132 20.28 15.11 1.90
CA GLY A 132 21.28 14.73 0.88
C GLY A 132 22.22 13.60 1.34
N ASP A 133 23.04 13.11 0.39
CA ASP A 133 24.05 12.04 0.59
C ASP A 133 23.50 10.80 1.31
N THR A 134 22.27 10.40 0.98
CA THR A 134 21.52 9.39 1.69
C THR A 134 21.60 8.03 1.00
N THR A 135 21.81 7.00 1.80
CA THR A 135 21.66 5.58 1.42
C THR A 135 20.49 4.98 2.21
N ALA A 136 19.80 4.01 1.60
CA ALA A 136 18.74 3.28 2.28
C ALA A 136 18.72 1.82 1.84
N CYS A 137 18.34 0.94 2.77
CA CYS A 137 18.12 -0.46 2.51
C CYS A 137 16.80 -0.93 3.15
N PHE A 138 16.27 -1.97 2.55
CA PHE A 138 15.03 -2.61 2.96
C PHE A 138 15.29 -4.10 3.18
N PHE A 139 14.97 -4.60 4.36
CA PHE A 139 15.04 -6.01 4.70
C PHE A 139 13.64 -6.53 4.98
N ASN A 140 13.31 -7.66 4.37
CA ASN A 140 12.05 -8.35 4.58
C ASN A 140 12.31 -9.81 4.95
N GLU A 141 11.82 -10.25 6.10
CA GLU A 141 11.85 -11.63 6.53
C GLU A 141 10.44 -12.21 6.55
N LYS A 142 10.32 -13.40 6.00
CA LYS A 142 9.06 -14.14 5.95
C LYS A 142 9.28 -15.65 5.96
N GLY A 143 8.23 -16.37 6.35
CA GLY A 143 8.23 -17.83 6.24
C GLY A 143 8.18 -18.31 4.79
N PRO A 144 8.65 -19.53 4.51
CA PRO A 144 8.70 -20.10 3.16
C PRO A 144 7.30 -20.20 2.51
N ASP A 145 6.24 -20.42 3.26
CA ASP A 145 4.89 -20.52 2.71
C ASP A 145 4.40 -19.18 2.11
N ALA A 146 4.89 -18.05 2.60
CA ALA A 146 4.59 -16.73 2.01
C ALA A 146 5.22 -16.56 0.61
N LEU A 147 6.20 -17.40 0.26
CA LEU A 147 6.90 -17.40 -1.02
C LEU A 147 6.33 -18.42 -2.02
N ARG A 148 5.42 -19.32 -1.59
CA ARG A 148 4.78 -20.28 -2.50
C ARG A 148 4.17 -19.56 -3.71
N GLY A 149 4.38 -20.14 -4.89
CA GLY A 149 3.93 -19.57 -6.16
C GLY A 149 4.79 -18.43 -6.72
N THR A 150 5.94 -18.15 -6.10
CA THR A 150 6.98 -17.28 -6.68
C THR A 150 8.10 -18.13 -7.30
N ALA A 151 8.88 -17.54 -8.19
CA ALA A 151 10.00 -18.22 -8.87
C ALA A 151 11.17 -18.59 -7.92
N VAL A 152 11.18 -18.04 -6.70
CA VAL A 152 12.24 -18.29 -5.71
C VAL A 152 11.87 -19.37 -4.70
N TYR A 153 10.65 -19.89 -4.75
CA TYR A 153 10.23 -20.93 -3.83
C TYR A 153 10.81 -22.29 -4.23
N GLU A 154 11.45 -22.93 -3.28
CA GLU A 154 11.94 -24.31 -3.32
C GLU A 154 11.57 -24.98 -1.99
N GLU A 155 11.37 -26.33 -2.00
CA GLU A 155 10.97 -27.04 -0.76
C GLU A 155 12.06 -27.02 0.31
N GLU A 156 13.31 -26.87 -0.06
CA GLU A 156 14.46 -26.71 0.85
C GLU A 156 14.31 -25.52 1.79
N LEU A 157 13.58 -24.47 1.38
CA LEU A 157 13.26 -23.32 2.22
C LEU A 157 12.45 -23.67 3.46
N GLN A 158 11.79 -24.82 3.49
CA GLN A 158 11.10 -25.31 4.68
C GLN A 158 12.07 -25.77 5.79
N HIS A 159 13.34 -25.98 5.44
CA HIS A 159 14.34 -26.58 6.33
C HIS A 159 15.57 -25.72 6.53
N GLU A 160 15.84 -24.76 5.65
CA GLU A 160 16.99 -23.89 5.76
C GLU A 160 16.64 -22.41 5.58
N GLN A 161 17.33 -21.56 6.34
CA GLN A 161 17.25 -20.13 6.19
C GLN A 161 18.06 -19.70 4.96
N ARG A 162 17.43 -18.90 4.08
CA ARG A 162 18.09 -18.46 2.84
C ARG A 162 17.71 -17.04 2.47
N THR A 163 18.68 -16.26 2.01
CA THR A 163 18.39 -15.02 1.27
C THR A 163 17.91 -15.41 -0.12
N VAL A 164 16.64 -15.15 -0.40
CA VAL A 164 15.98 -15.51 -1.66
C VAL A 164 16.01 -14.39 -2.70
N PHE A 165 16.35 -13.18 -2.26
CA PHE A 165 16.54 -12.02 -3.14
C PHE A 165 17.50 -11.02 -2.50
N ALA A 166 18.40 -10.49 -3.35
CA ALA A 166 19.23 -9.31 -3.05
C ALA A 166 19.38 -8.49 -4.33
N GLY A 167 19.02 -7.19 -4.28
CA GLY A 167 19.04 -6.30 -5.44
C GLY A 167 18.36 -4.98 -5.14
N THR A 168 17.97 -4.22 -6.16
CA THR A 168 17.25 -2.96 -6.02
C THR A 168 15.73 -3.18 -5.86
N ALA A 169 15.00 -2.15 -5.37
CA ALA A 169 13.55 -2.23 -5.32
C ALA A 169 12.93 -2.35 -6.72
N THR A 170 13.55 -1.76 -7.75
CA THR A 170 13.13 -1.92 -9.15
C THR A 170 13.24 -3.38 -9.61
N GLU A 171 14.31 -4.08 -9.22
CA GLU A 171 14.47 -5.51 -9.52
C GLU A 171 13.50 -6.36 -8.70
N ALA A 172 13.31 -6.02 -7.42
CA ALA A 172 12.37 -6.72 -6.55
C ALA A 172 10.93 -6.69 -7.09
N ILE A 173 10.43 -5.54 -7.59
CA ILE A 173 9.07 -5.45 -8.13
C ILE A 173 8.90 -6.27 -9.42
N ARG A 174 9.94 -6.41 -10.23
CA ARG A 174 9.89 -7.26 -11.43
C ARG A 174 9.75 -8.74 -11.05
N GLN A 175 10.45 -9.18 -10.01
CA GLN A 175 10.42 -10.57 -9.55
C GLN A 175 9.21 -10.89 -8.68
N PHE A 176 8.72 -9.92 -7.89
CA PHE A 176 7.62 -10.07 -6.93
C PHE A 176 6.53 -9.01 -7.12
N PRO A 177 5.84 -8.95 -8.26
CA PRO A 177 5.00 -7.81 -8.65
C PRO A 177 3.83 -7.51 -7.71
N THR A 178 3.43 -8.46 -6.85
CA THR A 178 2.31 -8.31 -5.91
C THR A 178 2.71 -8.36 -4.44
N LYS A 179 4.01 -8.56 -4.13
CA LYS A 179 4.47 -8.87 -2.76
C LYS A 179 5.44 -7.82 -2.16
N VAL A 180 5.74 -6.74 -2.90
CA VAL A 180 6.73 -5.73 -2.49
C VAL A 180 6.16 -4.30 -2.47
N ASN A 181 4.86 -4.13 -2.26
CA ASN A 181 4.23 -2.82 -2.16
C ASN A 181 4.90 -1.94 -1.09
N VAL A 182 5.20 -2.52 0.07
CA VAL A 182 5.86 -1.83 1.20
C VAL A 182 7.27 -1.37 0.83
N THR A 183 8.04 -2.22 0.14
CA THR A 183 9.37 -1.91 -0.37
C THR A 183 9.34 -0.71 -1.32
N VAL A 184 8.37 -0.69 -2.25
CA VAL A 184 8.19 0.44 -3.17
C VAL A 184 7.77 1.69 -2.41
N ALA A 185 6.88 1.59 -1.44
CA ALA A 185 6.47 2.73 -0.60
C ALA A 185 7.67 3.34 0.13
N ALA A 186 8.49 2.52 0.79
CA ALA A 186 9.69 2.97 1.49
C ALA A 186 10.71 3.59 0.52
N SER A 187 10.87 3.03 -0.69
CA SER A 187 11.78 3.58 -1.69
C SER A 187 11.33 4.94 -2.22
N LEU A 188 10.03 5.12 -2.50
CA LEU A 188 9.46 6.39 -2.92
C LEU A 188 9.54 7.46 -1.82
N ALA A 189 9.47 7.04 -0.56
CA ALA A 189 9.64 7.91 0.60
C ALA A 189 11.12 8.24 0.90
N SER A 190 12.07 7.65 0.20
CA SER A 190 13.50 7.82 0.48
C SER A 190 14.34 8.08 -0.78
N VAL A 191 15.16 7.12 -1.17
CA VAL A 191 16.18 7.28 -2.22
C VAL A 191 15.69 6.92 -3.63
N GLY A 192 14.47 6.49 -3.76
CA GLY A 192 13.88 5.99 -5.01
C GLY A 192 14.14 4.50 -5.24
N PRO A 193 13.30 3.86 -6.12
CA PRO A 193 13.35 2.41 -6.32
C PRO A 193 14.68 1.89 -6.89
N ASP A 194 15.36 2.66 -7.71
CA ASP A 194 16.63 2.24 -8.35
C ASP A 194 17.83 2.26 -7.39
N ARG A 195 17.72 2.98 -6.27
CA ARG A 195 18.80 3.13 -5.28
C ARG A 195 18.52 2.39 -3.97
N MET A 196 17.27 2.04 -3.68
CA MET A 196 16.91 1.25 -2.50
C MET A 196 17.44 -0.16 -2.64
N GLN A 197 18.37 -0.56 -1.76
CA GLN A 197 18.85 -1.94 -1.68
C GLN A 197 17.85 -2.79 -0.91
N VAL A 198 17.50 -3.94 -1.46
CA VAL A 198 16.46 -4.84 -0.91
C VAL A 198 17.03 -6.21 -0.69
N THR A 199 16.77 -6.76 0.48
CA THR A 199 17.07 -8.16 0.83
C THR A 199 15.79 -8.82 1.29
N ILE A 200 15.47 -9.99 0.72
CA ILE A 200 14.35 -10.82 1.18
C ILE A 200 14.92 -12.14 1.68
N GLN A 201 14.58 -12.49 2.92
CA GLN A 201 15.00 -13.70 3.60
C GLN A 201 13.83 -14.64 3.85
N SER A 202 14.03 -15.91 3.57
CA SER A 202 13.14 -16.99 3.98
C SER A 202 13.72 -17.65 5.23
N THR A 203 12.90 -17.79 6.29
CA THR A 203 13.29 -18.43 7.54
C THR A 203 12.30 -19.53 7.88
N PRO A 204 12.73 -20.80 8.01
CA PRO A 204 11.88 -21.93 8.40
C PRO A 204 11.15 -21.64 9.72
N GLY A 205 9.85 -21.96 9.75
CA GLY A 205 9.02 -21.79 10.94
C GLY A 205 8.70 -20.33 11.29
N PHE A 206 9.21 -19.36 10.55
CA PHE A 206 8.86 -17.94 10.76
C PHE A 206 7.41 -17.71 10.36
N THR A 207 6.66 -17.07 11.25
CA THR A 207 5.26 -16.68 11.05
C THR A 207 5.15 -15.16 11.02
N GLY A 208 4.25 -14.63 10.19
CA GLY A 208 4.13 -13.20 10.01
C GLY A 208 5.10 -12.63 8.96
N ASP A 209 5.43 -11.36 9.10
CA ASP A 209 6.24 -10.59 8.16
C ASP A 209 7.03 -9.51 8.91
N THR A 210 8.35 -9.45 8.74
CA THR A 210 9.19 -8.36 9.25
C THR A 210 9.55 -7.44 8.10
N GLN A 211 9.33 -6.15 8.31
CA GLN A 211 9.64 -5.06 7.37
C GLN A 211 10.59 -4.08 8.05
N ARG A 212 11.85 -4.11 7.67
CA ARG A 212 12.88 -3.25 8.25
C ARG A 212 13.44 -2.31 7.18
N VAL A 213 13.34 -1.02 7.44
CA VAL A 213 13.94 0.02 6.61
C VAL A 213 15.06 0.68 7.40
N GLU A 214 16.22 0.77 6.82
CA GLU A 214 17.34 1.52 7.37
C GLU A 214 17.72 2.64 6.41
N ILE A 215 17.86 3.86 6.92
CA ILE A 215 18.28 5.04 6.17
C ILE A 215 19.47 5.69 6.88
N ARG A 216 20.46 6.10 6.11
CA ARG A 216 21.69 6.69 6.65
C ARG A 216 22.21 7.82 5.76
N ASN A 217 22.63 8.90 6.40
CA ASN A 217 23.47 9.94 5.85
C ASN A 217 24.55 10.35 6.86
N ARG A 218 25.25 11.45 6.63
CA ARG A 218 26.34 11.89 7.54
C ARG A 218 25.87 12.25 8.95
N GLN A 219 24.61 12.62 9.14
CA GLN A 219 24.07 13.17 10.39
C GLN A 219 22.99 12.28 11.01
N VAL A 220 22.30 11.46 10.18
CA VAL A 220 21.15 10.67 10.59
C VAL A 220 21.40 9.21 10.27
N HIS A 221 21.13 8.37 11.26
CA HIS A 221 20.92 6.94 11.08
C HIS A 221 19.60 6.59 11.74
N ALA A 222 18.62 6.21 10.93
CA ALA A 222 17.31 5.80 11.41
C ALA A 222 16.97 4.38 10.93
N VAL A 223 16.30 3.63 11.80
CA VAL A 223 15.82 2.29 11.53
C VAL A 223 14.33 2.25 11.90
N VAL A 224 13.52 1.80 10.96
CA VAL A 224 12.11 1.45 11.20
C VAL A 224 12.00 -0.06 11.04
N ASP A 225 11.65 -0.75 12.12
CA ASP A 225 11.56 -2.21 12.16
C ASP A 225 10.18 -2.60 12.67
N VAL A 226 9.39 -3.25 11.80
CA VAL A 226 8.00 -3.61 12.08
C VAL A 226 7.82 -5.10 11.85
N TYR A 227 7.47 -5.82 12.90
CA TYR A 227 6.96 -7.19 12.81
C TYR A 227 5.43 -7.18 12.82
N SER A 228 4.83 -7.94 11.93
CA SER A 228 3.38 -8.12 11.84
C SER A 228 3.02 -9.59 11.81
N ALA A 229 2.26 -10.05 12.80
CA ALA A 229 1.77 -11.44 12.83
C ALA A 229 0.75 -11.71 11.71
N THR A 230 0.02 -10.69 11.29
CA THR A 230 -0.97 -10.75 10.20
C THR A 230 -0.84 -9.55 9.27
N SER A 231 -1.46 -9.62 8.11
CA SER A 231 -1.49 -8.51 7.15
C SER A 231 -2.47 -7.37 7.52
N GLU A 232 -3.18 -7.46 8.64
CA GLU A 232 -4.25 -6.50 9.01
C GLU A 232 -3.73 -5.07 9.20
N ILE A 233 -2.49 -4.91 9.67
CA ILE A 233 -1.85 -3.60 9.80
C ILE A 233 -1.94 -2.78 8.51
N ALA A 234 -1.90 -3.43 7.34
CA ALA A 234 -2.04 -2.75 6.06
C ALA A 234 -3.45 -2.14 5.88
N GLY A 235 -4.49 -2.83 6.30
CA GLY A 235 -5.86 -2.28 6.32
C GLY A 235 -6.00 -1.11 7.30
N TRP A 236 -5.41 -1.24 8.48
CA TRP A 236 -5.39 -0.19 9.49
C TRP A 236 -4.59 1.04 9.05
N SER A 237 -3.54 0.87 8.25
CA SER A 237 -2.80 2.01 7.69
C SER A 237 -3.66 2.87 6.74
N VAL A 238 -4.64 2.28 6.06
CA VAL A 238 -5.64 3.03 5.26
C VAL A 238 -6.56 3.84 6.19
N VAL A 239 -7.03 3.24 7.28
CA VAL A 239 -7.85 3.95 8.28
C VAL A 239 -7.08 5.14 8.85
N ASN A 240 -5.81 4.95 9.21
CA ASN A 240 -4.94 6.03 9.68
C ASN A 240 -4.79 7.16 8.66
N VAL A 241 -4.60 6.84 7.37
CA VAL A 241 -4.52 7.86 6.30
C VAL A 241 -5.83 8.64 6.20
N LEU A 242 -6.97 7.96 6.21
CA LEU A 242 -8.28 8.62 6.14
C LEU A 242 -8.51 9.53 7.35
N GLN A 243 -8.21 9.07 8.57
CA GLN A 243 -8.26 9.93 9.76
C GLN A 243 -7.37 11.16 9.61
N ASN A 244 -6.14 10.97 9.13
CA ASN A 244 -5.17 12.05 8.99
C ASN A 244 -5.59 13.11 7.97
N ILE A 245 -6.33 12.74 6.92
CA ILE A 245 -6.84 13.67 5.91
C ILE A 245 -7.82 14.69 6.51
N THR A 246 -8.69 14.27 7.44
CA THR A 246 -9.72 15.14 8.03
C THR A 246 -9.34 15.66 9.42
N SER A 247 -8.25 15.15 10.00
CA SER A 247 -7.77 15.55 11.32
C SER A 247 -7.26 17.01 11.34
N PRO A 248 -7.57 17.79 12.39
CA PRO A 248 -6.90 19.07 12.62
C PRO A 248 -5.42 18.92 13.02
N LEU A 249 -4.99 17.73 13.46
CA LEU A 249 -3.59 17.38 13.74
C LEU A 249 -3.16 16.30 12.75
N VAL A 250 -2.17 16.62 11.91
CA VAL A 250 -1.68 15.74 10.84
C VAL A 250 -0.31 15.18 11.22
N PHE A 251 -0.13 13.85 11.09
CA PHE A 251 1.10 13.12 11.40
C PHE A 251 1.77 12.53 10.16
#